data_9be8229e25f3d3ac6b9e6db8bf79935d
#
_entry.id   9be8229e25f3d3ac6b9e6db8bf79935d
#
_cell.length_a   1.000
_cell.length_b   1.000
_cell.length_c   1.000
_cell.angle_alpha   90.00
_cell.angle_beta   90.00
_cell.angle_gamma   90.00
#
_symmetry.space_group_name_H-M   'P 1'
#
loop_
_entity.id
_entity.type
_entity.pdbx_description
1 polymer ?
#
loop_
_entity_poly.entity_id
_entity_poly.type
_entity_poly.pdbx_seq_one_letter_code
_entity_poly.pdbx_strand_id
1 'polypeptide(L)'
;MREIHNFLPISLANEIHDKLTSNEFPWFWLDDVTVSPEERSEVPDFYRSQPGMHHTAYRDGSGLSNWYGDFSFFYHYIIDALNLEWDQWYLSRIRCGLNFPTFREEHFLHNQPHVDFPESSQVDHFTCLYYVNNSDGPTVVFEEKEQSEKYTIKY
;
A
#
# COMPACT_ATOMS: atom_id res chain seq x y z
N MET A 1 -5.45 14.00 -2.64
CA MET A 1 -6.00 12.63 -2.53
C MET A 1 -7.37 12.57 -3.19
N ARG A 2 -7.71 11.47 -3.86
CA ARG A 2 -9.03 11.21 -4.45
C ARG A 2 -9.52 9.86 -3.95
N GLU A 3 -10.75 9.78 -3.49
CA GLU A 3 -11.42 8.56 -3.06
C GLU A 3 -12.43 8.11 -4.13
N ILE A 4 -12.45 6.82 -4.45
CA ILE A 4 -13.34 6.23 -5.45
C ILE A 4 -14.09 5.07 -4.80
N HIS A 5 -15.38 5.25 -4.58
CA HIS A 5 -16.25 4.19 -4.07
C HIS A 5 -16.69 3.25 -5.20
N ASN A 6 -16.94 1.98 -4.85
CA ASN A 6 -17.36 0.94 -5.80
C ASN A 6 -16.43 0.84 -7.02
N PHE A 7 -15.13 0.94 -6.77
CA PHE A 7 -14.09 0.93 -7.79
C PHE A 7 -14.12 -0.33 -8.67
N LEU A 8 -14.38 -1.49 -8.08
CA LEU A 8 -14.52 -2.75 -8.80
C LEU A 8 -15.98 -3.24 -8.83
N PRO A 9 -16.39 -3.98 -9.87
CA PRO A 9 -17.61 -4.78 -9.83
C PRO A 9 -17.60 -5.72 -8.64
N ILE A 10 -18.77 -5.92 -8.00
CA ILE A 10 -18.88 -6.70 -6.76
C ILE A 10 -18.37 -8.14 -6.92
N SER A 11 -18.60 -8.77 -8.08
CA SER A 11 -18.10 -10.12 -8.36
C SER A 11 -16.58 -10.19 -8.35
N LEU A 12 -15.91 -9.18 -8.92
CA LEU A 12 -14.46 -9.11 -8.95
C LEU A 12 -13.88 -8.76 -7.58
N ALA A 13 -14.55 -7.87 -6.84
CA ALA A 13 -14.18 -7.55 -5.46
C ALA A 13 -14.23 -8.80 -4.57
N ASN A 14 -15.27 -9.60 -4.68
CA ASN A 14 -15.41 -10.88 -3.95
C ASN A 14 -14.33 -11.88 -4.36
N GLU A 15 -14.02 -11.98 -5.65
CA GLU A 15 -12.96 -12.88 -6.14
C GLU A 15 -11.60 -12.51 -5.55
N ILE A 16 -11.26 -11.21 -5.52
CA ILE A 16 -10.02 -10.71 -4.90
C ILE A 16 -10.00 -11.03 -3.40
N HIS A 17 -11.10 -10.76 -2.71
CA HIS A 17 -11.22 -11.07 -1.28
C HIS A 17 -10.96 -12.56 -1.02
N ASP A 18 -11.64 -13.43 -1.75
CA ASP A 18 -11.54 -14.89 -1.55
C ASP A 18 -10.11 -15.39 -1.85
N LYS A 19 -9.46 -14.85 -2.88
CA LYS A 19 -8.05 -15.15 -3.19
C LYS A 19 -7.12 -14.74 -2.06
N LEU A 20 -7.22 -13.51 -1.58
CA LEU A 20 -6.33 -12.98 -0.54
C LEU A 20 -6.56 -13.62 0.84
N THR A 21 -7.76 -14.13 1.11
CA THR A 21 -8.10 -14.82 2.35
C THR A 21 -7.95 -16.33 2.27
N SER A 22 -7.59 -16.88 1.11
CA SER A 22 -7.37 -18.30 0.94
C SER A 22 -6.11 -18.79 1.65
N ASN A 23 -6.10 -20.07 2.01
CA ASN A 23 -4.92 -20.74 2.58
C ASN A 23 -3.77 -20.91 1.57
N GLU A 24 -4.02 -20.68 0.29
CA GLU A 24 -3.04 -20.83 -0.78
C GLU A 24 -2.29 -19.54 -1.07
N PHE A 25 -2.80 -18.40 -0.59
CA PHE A 25 -2.15 -17.12 -0.85
C PHE A 25 -0.88 -16.97 -0.01
N PRO A 26 0.30 -16.76 -0.64
CA PRO A 26 1.58 -16.76 0.06
C PRO A 26 1.85 -15.42 0.75
N TRP A 27 1.47 -15.32 1.99
CA TRP A 27 1.78 -14.20 2.84
C TRP A 27 3.18 -14.36 3.45
N PHE A 28 3.99 -13.30 3.39
CA PHE A 28 5.33 -13.23 3.98
C PHE A 28 5.34 -12.27 5.15
N TRP A 29 5.90 -12.71 6.26
CA TRP A 29 6.03 -11.90 7.46
C TRP A 29 6.99 -10.72 7.27
N LEU A 30 6.60 -9.55 7.78
CA LEU A 30 7.46 -8.40 7.97
C LEU A 30 7.41 -7.99 9.44
N ASP A 31 8.58 -7.81 10.05
CA ASP A 31 8.69 -7.26 11.41
C ASP A 31 8.27 -5.78 11.44
N ASP A 32 8.34 -5.11 10.31
CA ASP A 32 8.00 -3.72 10.12
C ASP A 32 7.47 -3.50 8.71
N VAL A 33 6.25 -2.97 8.58
CA VAL A 33 5.61 -2.77 7.27
C VAL A 33 6.05 -1.49 6.55
N THR A 34 6.73 -0.57 7.24
CA THR A 34 7.11 0.74 6.70
C THR A 34 8.61 0.96 6.60
N VAL A 35 9.41 0.33 7.45
CA VAL A 35 10.85 0.56 7.55
C VAL A 35 11.61 -0.70 7.20
N SER A 36 12.59 -0.59 6.32
CA SER A 36 13.47 -1.71 6.00
C SER A 36 14.35 -2.09 7.21
N PRO A 37 14.83 -3.34 7.29
CA PRO A 37 15.73 -3.75 8.37
C PRO A 37 16.99 -2.87 8.48
N GLU A 38 17.48 -2.37 7.36
CA GLU A 38 18.68 -1.52 7.27
C GLU A 38 18.43 -0.13 7.87
N GLU A 39 17.25 0.43 7.63
CA GLU A 39 16.88 1.76 8.11
C GLU A 39 16.36 1.76 9.55
N ARG A 40 16.02 0.58 10.08
CA ARG A 40 15.39 0.44 11.41
C ARG A 40 16.20 1.06 12.56
N SER A 41 17.53 1.04 12.48
CA SER A 41 18.40 1.59 13.51
C SER A 41 18.37 3.13 13.57
N GLU A 42 17.95 3.77 12.49
CA GLU A 42 17.90 5.23 12.37
C GLU A 42 16.54 5.81 12.78
N VAL A 43 15.55 4.93 12.93
CA VAL A 43 14.17 5.33 13.25
C VAL A 43 13.97 5.35 14.76
N PRO A 44 13.50 6.46 15.32
CA PRO A 44 13.15 6.53 16.74
C PRO A 44 12.11 5.48 17.14
N ASP A 45 12.24 4.93 18.35
CA ASP A 45 11.38 3.84 18.83
C ASP A 45 9.87 4.14 18.78
N PHE A 46 9.50 5.39 18.96
CA PHE A 46 8.09 5.81 18.89
C PHE A 46 7.49 5.77 17.48
N TYR A 47 8.33 5.70 16.43
CA TYR A 47 7.88 5.50 15.05
C TYR A 47 7.96 4.05 14.60
N ARG A 48 8.42 3.14 15.44
CA ARG A 48 8.48 1.73 15.04
C ARG A 48 7.10 1.26 14.65
N SER A 49 7.00 0.89 13.40
CA SER A 49 5.77 0.42 12.83
C SER A 49 5.46 -1.00 13.29
N GLN A 50 4.34 -1.45 12.87
CA GLN A 50 3.75 -2.70 13.28
C GLN A 50 4.25 -3.83 12.40
N PRO A 51 4.35 -5.04 12.94
CA PRO A 51 4.52 -6.21 12.11
C PRO A 51 3.28 -6.41 11.22
N GLY A 52 3.49 -7.02 10.10
CA GLY A 52 2.44 -7.35 9.17
C GLY A 52 2.84 -8.44 8.21
N MET A 53 2.01 -8.67 7.23
CA MET A 53 2.34 -9.57 6.14
C MET A 53 2.25 -8.84 4.81
N HIS A 54 3.06 -9.28 3.85
CA HIS A 54 3.01 -8.75 2.50
C HIS A 54 3.18 -9.85 1.46
N HIS A 55 2.77 -9.50 0.24
CA HIS A 55 3.09 -10.25 -0.97
C HIS A 55 3.30 -9.25 -2.11
N THR A 56 4.47 -9.29 -2.74
CA THR A 56 4.75 -8.48 -3.93
C THR A 56 4.55 -9.34 -5.17
N ALA A 57 3.49 -9.08 -5.91
CA ALA A 57 3.15 -9.85 -7.10
C ALA A 57 3.91 -9.36 -8.35
N TYR A 58 4.22 -8.06 -8.40
CA TYR A 58 4.91 -7.43 -9.52
C TYR A 58 5.82 -6.30 -9.08
N ARG A 59 6.96 -6.13 -9.74
CA ARG A 59 7.88 -5.01 -9.56
C ARG A 59 8.70 -4.77 -10.83
N ASP A 60 8.77 -3.51 -11.26
CA ASP A 60 9.69 -2.97 -12.25
C ASP A 60 9.82 -3.85 -13.53
N GLY A 61 8.69 -4.11 -14.17
CA GLY A 61 8.64 -4.89 -15.41
C GLY A 61 8.59 -6.41 -15.24
N SER A 62 8.62 -6.92 -14.00
CA SER A 62 8.69 -8.36 -13.73
C SER A 62 7.57 -8.85 -12.82
N GLY A 63 6.86 -9.88 -13.24
CA GLY A 63 5.99 -10.67 -12.37
C GLY A 63 6.84 -11.49 -11.40
N LEU A 64 6.69 -11.25 -10.11
CA LEU A 64 7.46 -11.90 -9.06
C LEU A 64 6.77 -13.17 -8.51
N SER A 65 5.51 -13.36 -8.86
CA SER A 65 4.74 -14.53 -8.47
C SER A 65 3.69 -14.89 -9.51
N ASN A 66 3.17 -16.11 -9.43
CA ASN A 66 2.06 -16.56 -10.27
C ASN A 66 0.78 -15.74 -10.05
N TRP A 67 0.66 -15.08 -8.90
CA TRP A 67 -0.48 -14.21 -8.55
C TRP A 67 -0.50 -12.87 -9.29
N TYR A 68 0.56 -12.54 -10.02
CA TYR A 68 0.56 -11.34 -10.85
C TYR A 68 -0.59 -11.31 -11.84
N GLY A 69 -0.87 -12.44 -12.51
CA GLY A 69 -1.98 -12.55 -13.46
C GLY A 69 -3.35 -12.23 -12.84
N ASP A 70 -3.52 -12.56 -11.57
CA ASP A 70 -4.77 -12.33 -10.83
C ASP A 70 -4.99 -10.86 -10.44
N PHE A 71 -3.95 -10.05 -10.41
CA PHE A 71 -4.04 -8.64 -9.96
C PHE A 71 -3.67 -7.63 -11.05
N SER A 72 -3.11 -8.06 -12.20
CA SER A 72 -2.65 -7.15 -13.25
C SER A 72 -3.76 -6.27 -13.84
N PHE A 73 -5.02 -6.72 -13.78
CA PHE A 73 -6.16 -5.95 -14.27
C PHE A 73 -6.38 -4.63 -13.52
N PHE A 74 -5.91 -4.50 -12.27
CA PHE A 74 -6.00 -3.25 -11.51
C PHE A 74 -5.40 -2.08 -12.28
N TYR A 75 -4.33 -2.31 -13.03
CA TYR A 75 -3.72 -1.29 -13.86
C TYR A 75 -4.73 -0.65 -14.82
N HIS A 76 -5.50 -1.46 -15.55
CA HIS A 76 -6.50 -0.95 -16.49
C HIS A 76 -7.63 -0.19 -15.81
N TYR A 77 -8.13 -0.70 -14.68
CA TYR A 77 -9.15 0.00 -13.89
C TYR A 77 -8.66 1.34 -13.35
N ILE A 78 -7.39 1.44 -12.96
CA ILE A 78 -6.78 2.68 -12.48
C ILE A 78 -6.66 3.70 -13.62
N ILE A 79 -6.14 3.28 -14.77
CA ILE A 79 -6.02 4.11 -15.97
C ILE A 79 -7.37 4.71 -16.35
N ASP A 80 -8.40 3.87 -16.43
CA ASP A 80 -9.77 4.30 -16.76
C ASP A 80 -10.34 5.25 -15.70
N ALA A 81 -10.22 4.92 -14.42
CA ALA A 81 -10.77 5.69 -13.32
C ALA A 81 -10.12 7.08 -13.16
N LEU A 82 -8.85 7.20 -13.53
CA LEU A 82 -8.11 8.45 -13.51
C LEU A 82 -8.14 9.19 -14.85
N ASN A 83 -8.72 8.58 -15.89
CA ASN A 83 -8.76 9.10 -17.26
C ASN A 83 -7.36 9.42 -17.79
N LEU A 84 -6.45 8.46 -17.66
CA LEU A 84 -5.05 8.57 -18.09
C LEU A 84 -4.86 7.96 -19.48
N GLU A 85 -3.86 8.47 -20.22
CA GLU A 85 -3.43 7.86 -21.48
C GLU A 85 -2.58 6.62 -21.16
N TRP A 86 -3.07 5.45 -21.55
CA TRP A 86 -2.50 4.15 -21.15
C TRP A 86 -1.04 3.93 -21.58
N ASP A 87 -0.59 4.57 -22.65
CA ASP A 87 0.75 4.46 -23.23
C ASP A 87 1.77 5.42 -22.58
N GLN A 88 1.29 6.33 -21.74
CA GLN A 88 2.14 7.28 -20.98
C GLN A 88 2.47 6.80 -19.57
N TRP A 89 1.82 5.71 -19.12
CA TRP A 89 1.97 5.20 -17.78
C TRP A 89 2.40 3.74 -17.80
N TYR A 90 3.16 3.32 -16.82
CA TYR A 90 3.53 1.93 -16.64
C TYR A 90 3.29 1.50 -15.19
N LEU A 91 3.03 0.22 -15.03
CA LEU A 91 2.89 -0.39 -13.72
C LEU A 91 4.28 -0.60 -13.11
N SER A 92 4.53 0.04 -11.99
CA SER A 92 5.79 -0.15 -11.25
C SER A 92 5.70 -1.28 -10.23
N ARG A 93 4.62 -1.33 -9.44
CA ARG A 93 4.50 -2.31 -8.36
C ARG A 93 3.04 -2.72 -8.11
N ILE A 94 2.84 -4.02 -7.84
CA ILE A 94 1.63 -4.55 -7.19
C ILE A 94 2.06 -5.23 -5.89
N ARG A 95 1.57 -4.74 -4.78
CA ARG A 95 1.83 -5.28 -3.45
C ARG A 95 0.52 -5.45 -2.69
N CYS A 96 0.32 -6.64 -2.12
CA CYS A 96 -0.73 -6.90 -1.15
C CYS A 96 -0.14 -6.72 0.25
N GLY A 97 -0.89 -6.11 1.15
CA GLY A 97 -0.50 -5.90 2.54
C GLY A 97 -1.61 -6.36 3.49
N LEU A 98 -1.22 -6.97 4.59
CA LEU A 98 -2.08 -7.33 5.69
C LEU A 98 -1.48 -6.75 6.98
N ASN A 99 -2.14 -5.75 7.54
CA ASN A 99 -1.76 -5.12 8.78
C ASN A 99 -2.53 -5.74 9.92
N PHE A 100 -1.85 -5.96 11.05
CA PHE A 100 -2.48 -6.46 12.27
C PHE A 100 -2.84 -5.31 13.21
N PRO A 101 -3.98 -5.39 13.92
CA PRO A 101 -4.25 -4.45 14.99
C PRO A 101 -3.17 -4.60 16.07
N THR A 102 -2.55 -3.51 16.46
CA THR A 102 -1.59 -3.51 17.55
C THR A 102 -2.18 -2.78 18.74
N PHE A 103 -2.04 -3.39 19.91
CA PHE A 103 -2.31 -2.72 21.17
C PHE A 103 -1.16 -1.74 21.42
N ARG A 104 -1.34 -0.49 20.99
CA ARG A 104 -0.42 0.58 21.33
C ARG A 104 -1.08 1.52 22.34
N GLU A 105 -0.24 2.10 23.20
CA GLU A 105 -0.68 3.17 24.07
C GLU A 105 -1.28 4.33 23.26
N GLU A 106 -2.20 5.07 23.84
CA GLU A 106 -3.03 6.11 23.21
C GLU A 106 -2.28 7.19 22.40
N HIS A 107 -0.95 7.20 22.44
CA HIS A 107 -0.12 8.21 21.80
C HIS A 107 0.27 7.90 20.35
N PHE A 108 0.00 6.69 19.85
CA PHE A 108 0.40 6.26 18.49
C PHE A 108 -0.80 6.02 17.61
N LEU A 109 -1.29 7.11 17.02
CA LEU A 109 -2.48 7.07 16.16
C LEU A 109 -2.21 6.58 14.72
N HIS A 110 -0.96 6.48 14.31
CA HIS A 110 -0.57 6.10 12.95
C HIS A 110 0.81 5.45 12.90
N ASN A 111 1.08 4.73 11.83
CA ASN A 111 2.41 4.23 11.51
C ASN A 111 3.34 5.38 11.11
N GLN A 112 4.64 5.08 11.00
CA GLN A 112 5.59 6.07 10.53
C GLN A 112 5.18 6.61 9.16
N PRO A 113 5.13 7.94 8.99
CA PRO A 113 4.94 8.55 7.69
C PRO A 113 6.07 8.15 6.74
N HIS A 114 5.70 7.80 5.52
CA HIS A 114 6.65 7.44 4.47
C HIS A 114 6.13 7.85 3.11
N VAL A 115 6.99 7.85 2.13
CA VAL A 115 6.67 7.99 0.72
C VAL A 115 7.01 6.70 0.00
N ASP A 116 6.15 6.25 -0.90
CA ASP A 116 6.38 5.00 -1.65
C ASP A 116 7.50 5.12 -2.68
N PHE A 117 7.72 6.33 -3.18
CA PHE A 117 8.78 6.65 -4.12
C PHE A 117 9.63 7.79 -3.58
N PRO A 118 10.97 7.66 -3.59
CA PRO A 118 11.83 8.76 -3.16
C PRO A 118 11.69 9.95 -4.12
N GLU A 119 11.70 11.17 -3.57
CA GLU A 119 11.62 12.41 -4.35
C GLU A 119 12.73 12.54 -5.42
N SER A 120 13.86 11.87 -5.18
CA SER A 120 14.99 11.80 -6.13
C SER A 120 14.63 11.13 -7.46
N SER A 121 13.52 10.41 -7.55
CA SER A 121 13.12 9.71 -8.78
C SER A 121 12.72 10.63 -9.92
N GLN A 122 12.31 11.88 -9.63
CA GLN A 122 11.83 12.88 -10.62
C GLN A 122 10.76 12.34 -11.59
N VAL A 123 10.08 11.27 -11.21
CA VAL A 123 9.06 10.61 -12.03
C VAL A 123 7.69 10.86 -11.44
N ASP A 124 6.77 11.34 -12.26
CA ASP A 124 5.38 11.43 -11.85
C ASP A 124 4.85 10.03 -11.56
N HIS A 125 4.21 9.86 -10.42
CA HIS A 125 3.68 8.58 -9.98
C HIS A 125 2.36 8.72 -9.24
N PHE A 126 1.58 7.64 -9.26
CA PHE A 126 0.39 7.47 -8.43
C PHE A 126 0.54 6.24 -7.56
N THR A 127 0.21 6.38 -6.29
CA THR A 127 -0.03 5.25 -5.40
C THR A 127 -1.53 5.07 -5.24
N CYS A 128 -2.01 3.89 -5.58
CA CYS A 128 -3.41 3.51 -5.47
C CYS A 128 -3.56 2.45 -4.37
N LEU A 129 -4.39 2.73 -3.38
CA LEU A 129 -4.74 1.80 -2.31
C LEU A 129 -6.13 1.25 -2.56
N TYR A 130 -6.25 -0.06 -2.62
CA TYR A 130 -7.53 -0.76 -2.69
C TYR A 130 -7.78 -1.51 -1.38
N TYR A 131 -8.83 -1.14 -0.67
CA TYR A 131 -9.24 -1.81 0.56
C TYR A 131 -10.13 -3.00 0.22
N VAL A 132 -9.62 -4.19 0.50
CA VAL A 132 -10.30 -5.46 0.18
C VAL A 132 -11.42 -5.78 1.17
N ASN A 133 -11.25 -5.35 2.42
CA ASN A 133 -12.21 -5.57 3.50
C ASN A 133 -12.41 -4.29 4.31
N ASN A 134 -13.42 -4.29 5.18
CA ASN A 134 -13.58 -3.23 6.15
C ASN A 134 -12.43 -3.26 7.16
N SER A 135 -11.90 -2.10 7.46
CA SER A 135 -10.82 -1.91 8.43
C SER A 135 -11.19 -0.77 9.38
N ASP A 136 -10.78 -0.89 10.63
CA ASP A 136 -10.86 0.16 11.63
C ASP A 136 -9.64 1.08 11.64
N GLY A 137 -8.61 0.75 10.84
CA GLY A 137 -7.40 1.54 10.67
C GLY A 137 -7.50 2.48 9.45
N PRO A 138 -7.65 3.80 9.65
CA PRO A 138 -7.68 4.74 8.55
C PRO A 138 -6.31 4.89 7.90
N THR A 139 -6.29 5.24 6.62
CA THR A 139 -5.08 5.76 5.97
C THR A 139 -4.93 7.23 6.33
N VAL A 140 -3.79 7.58 6.91
CA VAL A 140 -3.47 8.95 7.27
C VAL A 140 -2.56 9.55 6.21
N VAL A 141 -2.93 10.72 5.69
CA VAL A 141 -2.15 11.47 4.71
C VAL A 141 -1.66 12.76 5.34
N PHE A 142 -0.38 13.03 5.21
CA PHE A 142 0.25 14.23 5.72
C PHE A 142 0.44 15.26 4.60
N GLU A 143 0.44 16.53 4.95
CA GLU A 143 0.69 17.62 4.00
C GLU A 143 2.18 17.80 3.72
N GLU A 144 3.00 17.49 4.71
CA GLU A 144 4.45 17.56 4.65
C GLU A 144 5.00 16.45 3.75
N LYS A 145 5.96 16.81 2.89
CA LYS A 145 6.62 15.88 1.98
C LYS A 145 7.89 15.27 2.56
N GLU A 146 8.43 15.89 3.60
CA GLU A 146 9.65 15.47 4.29
C GLU A 146 9.34 15.04 5.71
N GLN A 147 10.21 14.24 6.32
CA GLN A 147 10.11 13.90 7.73
C GLN A 147 10.16 15.16 8.58
N SER A 148 9.15 15.35 9.41
CA SER A 148 9.00 16.49 10.30
C SER A 148 8.76 16.01 11.73
N GLU A 149 9.17 16.80 12.70
CA GLU A 149 8.83 16.54 14.10
C GLU A 149 7.34 16.77 14.39
N LYS A 150 6.66 17.48 13.48
CA LYS A 150 5.22 17.76 13.58
C LYS A 150 4.60 17.57 12.21
N TYR A 151 3.68 16.62 12.12
CA TYR A 151 2.92 16.36 10.92
C TYR A 151 1.51 16.96 11.02
N THR A 152 1.04 17.47 9.90
CA THR A 152 -0.34 17.95 9.76
C THR A 152 -1.17 16.87 9.09
N ILE A 153 -2.16 16.33 9.81
CA ILE A 153 -3.06 15.30 9.28
C ILE A 153 -4.09 15.94 8.37
N LYS A 154 -4.24 15.42 7.18
CA LYS A 154 -5.25 15.80 6.21
C LYS A 154 -6.38 14.79 6.25
N TYR A 155 -7.57 15.23 6.64
CA TYR A 155 -8.80 14.43 6.68
C TYR A 155 -9.57 14.55 5.35
#